data_ff34aaedaec8873e3fa3289b3cc33e0c
#
_entry.id   ff34aaedaec8873e3fa3289b3cc33e0c
#
_cell.length_a   1.000
_cell.length_b   1.000
_cell.length_c   1.000
_cell.angle_alpha   90.00
_cell.angle_beta   90.00
_cell.angle_gamma   90.00
#
_symmetry.space_group_name_H-M   'P 1'
#
loop_
_entity.id
_entity.type
_entity.pdbx_description
1 polymer ?
#
loop_
_entity_poly.entity_id
_entity_poly.type
_entity_poly.pdbx_seq_one_letter_code
_entity_poly.pdbx_strand_id
1 'polypeptide(L)'
;GVELYIPVGTMLELPRDCMVADEIAQHADFFCFGTNDLTQTTFGFSRDDAEAKFIPLYMHKKILKDNPFETIDTAVLELVRMAVEKGRATNPDMHFGVCGEHGGDPKSIKGLFNVADVDYVSCSPFRVPIARLAAAQAAIREQRQ
;
A
#
# COMPACT_ATOMS: atom_id res chain seq x y z
N GLY A 1 23.35 30.69 9.21
CA GLY A 1 22.39 29.69 9.54
C GLY A 1 22.45 28.55 8.54
N VAL A 2 22.10 27.35 8.96
CA VAL A 2 21.94 26.20 8.04
C VAL A 2 20.49 26.22 7.58
N GLU A 3 20.26 26.23 6.28
CA GLU A 3 18.94 26.07 5.71
C GLU A 3 18.60 24.57 5.72
N LEU A 4 17.51 24.21 6.37
CA LEU A 4 17.06 22.83 6.51
C LEU A 4 15.72 22.65 5.78
N TYR A 5 15.70 21.82 4.74
CA TYR A 5 14.47 21.37 4.11
C TYR A 5 13.96 20.11 4.81
N ILE A 6 12.71 20.16 5.27
CA ILE A 6 12.03 19.03 5.89
C ILE A 6 10.81 18.69 5.04
N PRO A 7 10.80 17.55 4.34
CA PRO A 7 9.64 17.15 3.55
C PRO A 7 8.45 16.84 4.47
N VAL A 8 7.26 17.28 4.05
CA VAL A 8 5.99 17.04 4.76
C VAL A 8 5.09 16.20 3.87
N GLY A 9 4.75 15.02 4.34
CA GLY A 9 3.86 14.10 3.61
C GLY A 9 2.57 13.82 4.35
N THR A 10 1.73 13.03 3.72
CA THR A 10 0.46 12.59 4.32
C THR A 10 0.23 11.10 4.18
N MET A 11 -0.60 10.55 5.08
CA MET A 11 -1.09 9.18 5.00
C MET A 11 -2.36 9.15 4.14
N LEU A 12 -2.39 8.28 3.14
CA LEU A 12 -3.59 7.95 2.38
C LEU A 12 -4.11 6.60 2.89
N GLU A 13 -5.24 6.62 3.57
CA GLU A 13 -5.80 5.44 4.22
C GLU A 13 -7.33 5.33 4.09
N LEU A 14 -7.91 6.24 3.31
CA LEU A 14 -9.31 6.21 2.94
C LEU A 14 -9.45 6.12 1.41
N PRO A 15 -10.46 5.40 0.87
CA PRO A 15 -10.73 5.39 -0.57
C PRO A 15 -10.92 6.80 -1.14
N ARG A 16 -11.54 7.71 -0.37
CA ARG A 16 -11.71 9.10 -0.76
C ARG A 16 -10.37 9.79 -1.03
N ASP A 17 -9.37 9.56 -0.17
CA ASP A 17 -8.06 10.19 -0.32
C ASP A 17 -7.38 9.74 -1.62
N CYS A 18 -7.52 8.46 -1.97
CA CYS A 18 -7.00 7.93 -3.23
C CYS A 18 -7.70 8.56 -4.45
N MET A 19 -9.00 8.87 -4.33
CA MET A 19 -9.77 9.49 -5.41
C MET A 19 -9.42 10.96 -5.66
N VAL A 20 -9.00 11.69 -4.62
CA VAL A 20 -8.61 13.12 -4.70
C VAL A 20 -7.10 13.31 -4.50
N ALA A 21 -6.31 12.29 -4.81
CA ALA A 21 -4.87 12.29 -4.59
C ALA A 21 -4.14 13.40 -5.37
N ASP A 22 -4.65 13.80 -6.53
CA ASP A 22 -4.17 14.94 -7.30
C ASP A 22 -4.35 16.28 -6.56
N GLU A 23 -5.45 16.46 -5.84
CA GLU A 23 -5.66 17.66 -5.01
C GLU A 23 -4.70 17.66 -3.81
N ILE A 24 -4.55 16.51 -3.13
CA ILE A 24 -3.67 16.36 -1.96
C ILE A 24 -2.20 16.55 -2.35
N ALA A 25 -1.80 16.06 -3.52
CA ALA A 25 -0.41 16.14 -4.02
C ALA A 25 0.08 17.58 -4.25
N GLN A 26 -0.83 18.55 -4.35
CA GLN A 26 -0.47 19.97 -4.43
C GLN A 26 0.11 20.52 -3.10
N HIS A 27 -0.09 19.79 -2.00
CA HIS A 27 0.24 20.24 -0.64
C HIS A 27 1.13 19.26 0.13
N ALA A 28 1.57 18.18 -0.49
CA ALA A 28 2.40 17.16 0.14
C ALA A 28 3.63 16.82 -0.69
N ASP A 29 4.74 16.56 -0.01
CA ASP A 29 6.01 16.18 -0.65
C ASP A 29 6.08 14.66 -0.92
N PHE A 30 5.33 13.86 -0.16
CA PHE A 30 5.25 12.41 -0.34
C PHE A 30 3.92 11.85 0.18
N PHE A 31 3.56 10.65 -0.30
CA PHE A 31 2.46 9.87 0.25
C PHE A 31 2.95 8.61 0.95
N CYS A 32 2.28 8.25 2.04
CA CYS A 32 2.40 6.95 2.65
C CYS A 32 1.03 6.29 2.72
N PHE A 33 0.90 5.08 2.16
CA PHE A 33 -0.39 4.37 2.17
C PHE A 33 -0.53 3.55 3.46
N GLY A 34 -1.52 3.90 4.29
CA GLY A 34 -1.94 3.14 5.47
C GLY A 34 -2.85 1.99 5.05
N THR A 35 -2.26 0.92 4.51
CA THR A 35 -3.02 -0.15 3.85
C THR A 35 -3.90 -0.96 4.78
N ASN A 36 -3.66 -0.97 6.11
CA ASN A 36 -4.57 -1.60 7.06
C ASN A 36 -5.90 -0.85 7.10
N ASP A 37 -5.87 0.45 7.30
CA ASP A 37 -7.08 1.29 7.37
C ASP A 37 -7.74 1.46 6.00
N LEU A 38 -6.95 1.55 4.94
CA LEU A 38 -7.48 1.55 3.57
C LEU A 38 -8.25 0.25 3.27
N THR A 39 -7.77 -0.89 3.74
CA THR A 39 -8.48 -2.17 3.63
C THR A 39 -9.78 -2.15 4.43
N GLN A 40 -9.74 -1.73 5.70
CA GLN A 40 -10.93 -1.62 6.55
C GLN A 40 -12.02 -0.76 5.91
N THR A 41 -11.64 0.41 5.41
CA THR A 41 -12.57 1.39 4.84
C THR A 41 -13.08 0.98 3.46
N THR A 42 -12.28 0.29 2.68
CA THR A 42 -12.69 -0.25 1.37
C THR A 42 -13.69 -1.39 1.53
N PHE A 43 -13.46 -2.32 2.45
CA PHE A 43 -14.39 -3.42 2.75
C PHE A 43 -15.57 -3.02 3.65
N GLY A 44 -15.45 -1.91 4.37
CA GLY A 44 -16.47 -1.43 5.29
C GLY A 44 -16.60 -2.27 6.56
N PHE A 45 -15.50 -2.90 7.03
CA PHE A 45 -15.50 -3.64 8.30
C PHE A 45 -14.21 -3.46 9.11
N SER A 46 -14.32 -3.55 10.44
CA SER A 46 -13.21 -3.49 11.35
C SER A 46 -12.34 -4.75 11.25
N ARG A 47 -11.01 -4.58 11.24
CA ARG A 47 -10.05 -5.67 11.26
C ARG A 47 -10.28 -6.62 12.42
N ASP A 48 -10.34 -6.07 13.65
CA ASP A 48 -10.44 -6.86 14.88
C ASP A 48 -11.73 -7.70 14.92
N ASP A 49 -12.83 -7.10 14.49
CA ASP A 49 -14.10 -7.82 14.39
C ASP A 49 -14.10 -8.87 13.29
N ALA A 50 -13.58 -8.54 12.14
CA ALA A 50 -13.63 -9.41 10.97
C ALA A 50 -12.71 -10.64 11.14
N GLU A 51 -11.46 -10.43 11.57
CA GLU A 51 -10.49 -11.51 11.77
C GLU A 51 -10.92 -12.45 12.90
N ALA A 52 -11.54 -11.93 13.96
CA ALA A 52 -12.03 -12.74 15.07
C ALA A 52 -13.33 -13.50 14.76
N LYS A 53 -14.21 -12.95 13.92
CA LYS A 53 -15.59 -13.45 13.78
C LYS A 53 -15.84 -14.24 12.50
N PHE A 54 -15.49 -13.72 11.33
CA PHE A 54 -15.98 -14.33 10.08
C PHE A 54 -14.92 -14.58 8.99
N ILE A 55 -13.78 -13.88 8.97
CA ILE A 55 -12.72 -14.11 7.96
C ILE A 55 -12.27 -15.57 7.94
N PRO A 56 -11.99 -16.24 9.09
CA PRO A 56 -11.62 -17.66 9.07
C PRO A 56 -12.67 -18.55 8.42
N LEU A 57 -13.96 -18.27 8.65
CA LEU A 57 -15.05 -19.01 8.03
C LEU A 57 -15.14 -18.74 6.52
N TYR A 58 -14.93 -17.48 6.10
CA TYR A 58 -14.96 -17.11 4.68
C TYR A 58 -13.79 -17.72 3.92
N MET A 59 -12.61 -17.81 4.54
CA MET A 59 -11.46 -18.54 4.01
C MET A 59 -11.74 -20.03 3.86
N HIS A 60 -12.28 -20.65 4.92
CA HIS A 60 -12.65 -22.08 4.90
C HIS A 60 -13.70 -22.39 3.79
N LYS A 61 -14.69 -21.53 3.63
CA LYS A 61 -15.71 -21.65 2.58
C LYS A 61 -15.27 -21.19 1.19
N LYS A 62 -14.03 -20.73 1.05
CA LYS A 62 -13.46 -20.18 -0.20
C LYS A 62 -14.25 -18.98 -0.76
N ILE A 63 -14.92 -18.23 0.11
CA ILE A 63 -15.55 -16.94 -0.22
C ILE A 63 -14.46 -15.88 -0.40
N LEU A 64 -13.45 -15.88 0.50
CA LEU A 64 -12.23 -15.13 0.35
C LEU A 64 -11.10 -16.09 -0.03
N LYS A 65 -10.25 -15.65 -0.95
CA LYS A 65 -9.06 -16.41 -1.37
C LYS A 65 -7.92 -16.27 -0.38
N ASP A 66 -7.68 -15.07 0.07
CA ASP A 66 -6.64 -14.70 1.04
C ASP A 66 -7.29 -13.79 2.12
N ASN A 67 -6.70 -13.73 3.31
CA ASN A 67 -7.09 -12.74 4.31
C ASN A 67 -6.68 -11.35 3.82
N PRO A 68 -7.62 -10.40 3.61
CA PRO A 68 -7.30 -9.10 3.03
C PRO A 68 -6.44 -8.21 3.95
N PHE A 69 -6.27 -8.57 5.22
CA PHE A 69 -5.37 -7.89 6.16
C PHE A 69 -3.95 -8.46 6.17
N GLU A 70 -3.73 -9.62 5.56
CA GLU A 70 -2.40 -10.23 5.39
C GLU A 70 -1.86 -10.00 3.98
N THR A 71 -2.68 -10.30 2.97
CA THR A 71 -2.36 -10.10 1.55
C THR A 71 -3.28 -9.04 0.97
N ILE A 72 -2.69 -8.03 0.33
CA ILE A 72 -3.45 -6.90 -0.21
C ILE A 72 -4.51 -7.37 -1.22
N ASP A 73 -5.72 -6.90 -1.04
CA ASP A 73 -6.82 -7.14 -1.99
C ASP A 73 -6.61 -6.35 -3.28
N THR A 74 -7.09 -6.88 -4.39
CA THR A 74 -6.93 -6.27 -5.71
C THR A 74 -7.61 -4.90 -5.83
N ALA A 75 -8.75 -4.70 -5.17
CA ALA A 75 -9.42 -3.39 -5.17
C ALA A 75 -8.65 -2.36 -4.35
N VAL A 76 -8.05 -2.77 -3.22
CA VAL A 76 -7.19 -1.91 -2.41
C VAL A 76 -5.92 -1.55 -3.18
N LEU A 77 -5.31 -2.53 -3.87
CA LEU A 77 -4.15 -2.31 -4.72
C LEU A 77 -4.45 -1.33 -5.86
N GLU A 78 -5.63 -1.40 -6.45
CA GLU A 78 -6.08 -0.49 -7.51
C GLU A 78 -6.27 0.95 -6.99
N LEU A 79 -6.78 1.12 -5.77
CA LEU A 79 -6.83 2.44 -5.13
C LEU A 79 -5.44 3.03 -4.93
N VAL A 80 -4.47 2.23 -4.48
CA VAL A 80 -3.07 2.66 -4.35
C VAL A 80 -2.51 3.07 -5.71
N ARG A 81 -2.67 2.24 -6.75
CA ARG A 81 -2.22 2.53 -8.12
C ARG A 81 -2.80 3.85 -8.64
N MET A 82 -4.10 4.03 -8.51
CA MET A 82 -4.78 5.26 -8.94
C MET A 82 -4.23 6.50 -8.22
N ALA A 83 -3.98 6.40 -6.92
CA ALA A 83 -3.45 7.52 -6.15
C ALA A 83 -1.98 7.84 -6.54
N VAL A 84 -1.16 6.82 -6.81
CA VAL A 84 0.21 7.00 -7.30
C VAL A 84 0.20 7.71 -8.66
N GLU A 85 -0.62 7.24 -9.61
CA GLU A 85 -0.73 7.87 -10.93
C GLU A 85 -1.15 9.34 -10.86
N LYS A 86 -2.16 9.65 -10.04
CA LYS A 86 -2.63 11.03 -9.82
C LYS A 86 -1.57 11.89 -9.14
N GLY A 87 -0.90 11.35 -8.12
CA GLY A 87 0.17 12.06 -7.41
C GLY A 87 1.34 12.38 -8.32
N ARG A 88 1.86 11.39 -9.09
CA ARG A 88 2.96 11.60 -10.05
C ARG A 88 2.59 12.57 -11.18
N ALA A 89 1.35 12.55 -11.63
CA ALA A 89 0.88 13.50 -12.64
C ALA A 89 0.88 14.95 -12.13
N THR A 90 0.66 15.15 -10.83
CA THR A 90 0.65 16.46 -10.18
C THR A 90 2.05 16.91 -9.74
N ASN A 91 2.83 15.99 -9.13
CA ASN A 91 4.18 16.22 -8.67
C ASN A 91 5.07 15.02 -9.08
N PRO A 92 5.82 15.12 -10.19
CA PRO A 92 6.64 14.02 -10.70
C PRO A 92 7.76 13.57 -9.75
N ASP A 93 8.21 14.44 -8.86
CA ASP A 93 9.29 14.13 -7.90
C ASP A 93 8.76 13.54 -6.58
N MET A 94 7.45 13.35 -6.47
CA MET A 94 6.82 12.81 -5.26
C MET A 94 7.18 11.34 -5.04
N HIS A 95 7.45 10.99 -3.78
CA HIS A 95 7.70 9.64 -3.33
C HIS A 95 6.45 8.98 -2.75
N PHE A 96 6.29 7.68 -3.02
CA PHE A 96 5.14 6.87 -2.61
C PHE A 96 5.61 5.67 -1.80
N GLY A 97 5.20 5.61 -0.55
CA GLY A 97 5.53 4.52 0.36
C GLY A 97 4.31 3.78 0.87
N VAL A 98 4.53 2.58 1.38
CA VAL A 98 3.48 1.79 2.03
C VAL A 98 3.92 1.44 3.44
N CYS A 99 3.04 1.65 4.40
CA CYS A 99 3.12 1.09 5.74
C CYS A 99 1.88 0.24 6.03
N GLY A 100 2.01 -0.70 6.93
CA GLY A 100 0.99 -1.68 7.25
C GLY A 100 1.50 -3.11 7.06
N GLU A 101 0.67 -4.09 7.38
CA GLU A 101 1.07 -5.50 7.33
C GLU A 101 1.46 -5.97 5.92
N HIS A 102 0.84 -5.40 4.89
CA HIS A 102 1.09 -5.72 3.49
C HIS A 102 2.53 -5.42 3.04
N GLY A 103 3.21 -4.45 3.67
CA GLY A 103 4.62 -4.16 3.42
C GLY A 103 5.58 -5.29 3.81
N GLY A 104 5.12 -6.28 4.57
CA GLY A 104 5.86 -7.49 4.94
C GLY A 104 5.42 -8.76 4.23
N ASP A 105 4.39 -8.72 3.39
CA ASP A 105 3.87 -9.88 2.65
C ASP A 105 4.43 -9.93 1.23
N PRO A 106 5.09 -11.05 0.81
CA PRO A 106 5.72 -11.17 -0.49
C PRO A 106 4.77 -11.01 -1.69
N LYS A 107 3.51 -11.44 -1.56
CA LYS A 107 2.52 -11.28 -2.65
C LYS A 107 2.14 -9.81 -2.80
N SER A 108 1.86 -9.14 -1.69
CA SER A 108 1.52 -7.72 -1.64
C SER A 108 2.65 -6.85 -2.16
N ILE A 109 3.88 -7.11 -1.74
CA ILE A 109 5.08 -6.38 -2.18
C ILE A 109 5.22 -6.42 -3.72
N LYS A 110 5.00 -7.59 -4.33
CA LYS A 110 5.05 -7.71 -5.80
C LYS A 110 3.99 -6.87 -6.49
N GLY A 111 2.76 -6.86 -5.97
CA GLY A 111 1.69 -6.02 -6.50
C GLY A 111 1.99 -4.53 -6.33
N LEU A 112 2.45 -4.14 -5.15
CA LEU A 112 2.78 -2.76 -4.82
C LEU A 112 3.85 -2.18 -5.74
N PHE A 113 4.93 -2.90 -6.01
CA PHE A 113 5.98 -2.43 -6.92
C PHE A 113 5.57 -2.55 -8.40
N ASN A 114 5.06 -3.70 -8.84
CA ASN A 114 4.89 -3.96 -10.28
C ASN A 114 3.54 -3.48 -10.85
N VAL A 115 2.54 -3.18 -9.99
CA VAL A 115 1.22 -2.73 -10.42
C VAL A 115 0.93 -1.31 -9.96
N ALA A 116 1.22 -1.02 -8.68
CA ALA A 116 0.94 0.29 -8.11
C ALA A 116 2.11 1.27 -8.22
N ASP A 117 3.30 0.82 -8.60
CA ASP A 117 4.50 1.64 -8.83
C ASP A 117 4.91 2.48 -7.61
N VAL A 118 4.90 1.85 -6.42
CA VAL A 118 5.38 2.49 -5.19
C VAL A 118 6.90 2.46 -5.12
N ASP A 119 7.51 3.44 -4.45
CA ASP A 119 8.96 3.58 -4.36
C ASP A 119 9.56 2.76 -3.20
N TYR A 120 8.80 2.58 -2.11
CA TYR A 120 9.27 1.83 -0.94
C TYR A 120 8.13 1.20 -0.14
N VAL A 121 8.48 0.20 0.64
CA VAL A 121 7.62 -0.37 1.67
C VAL A 121 8.33 -0.35 3.02
N SER A 122 7.59 -0.15 4.09
CA SER A 122 8.06 -0.36 5.46
C SER A 122 7.39 -1.59 6.06
N CYS A 123 8.10 -2.29 6.92
CA CYS A 123 7.60 -3.44 7.64
C CYS A 123 8.29 -3.60 8.99
N SER A 124 7.78 -4.50 9.82
CA SER A 124 8.44 -4.84 11.09
C SER A 124 9.86 -5.36 10.87
N PRO A 125 10.81 -5.12 11.80
CA PRO A 125 12.21 -5.51 11.63
C PRO A 125 12.41 -6.99 11.26
N PHE A 126 11.61 -7.88 11.81
CA PHE A 126 11.68 -9.31 11.54
C PHE A 126 11.28 -9.69 10.11
N ARG A 127 10.51 -8.85 9.43
CA ARG A 127 10.07 -9.07 8.04
C ARG A 127 10.98 -8.43 7.00
N VAL A 128 11.93 -7.59 7.39
CA VAL A 128 12.84 -6.89 6.47
C VAL A 128 13.58 -7.84 5.52
N PRO A 129 14.15 -8.98 5.95
CA PRO A 129 14.83 -9.91 5.02
C PRO A 129 13.87 -10.45 3.95
N ILE A 130 12.63 -10.77 4.32
CA ILE A 130 11.59 -11.28 3.42
C ILE A 130 11.17 -10.19 2.45
N ALA A 131 10.94 -8.98 2.95
CA ALA A 131 10.53 -7.83 2.14
C ALA A 131 11.60 -7.48 1.09
N ARG A 132 12.87 -7.45 1.48
CA ARG A 132 13.98 -7.20 0.55
C ARG A 132 14.07 -8.24 -0.55
N LEU A 133 13.92 -9.52 -0.20
CA LEU A 133 13.92 -10.62 -1.19
C LEU A 133 12.74 -10.47 -2.15
N ALA A 134 11.54 -10.19 -1.65
CA ALA A 134 10.35 -10.01 -2.47
C ALA A 134 10.46 -8.81 -3.42
N ALA A 135 11.00 -7.68 -2.96
CA ALA A 135 11.26 -6.50 -3.77
C ALA A 135 12.30 -6.78 -4.88
N ALA A 136 13.40 -7.48 -4.54
CA ALA A 136 14.40 -7.89 -5.54
C ALA A 136 13.80 -8.83 -6.60
N GLN A 137 12.93 -9.75 -6.21
CA GLN A 137 12.22 -10.62 -7.16
C GLN A 137 11.23 -9.85 -8.04
N ALA A 138 10.59 -8.81 -7.52
CA ALA A 138 9.72 -7.94 -8.31
C ALA A 138 10.54 -7.20 -9.38
N ALA A 139 11.64 -6.55 -9.00
CA ALA A 139 12.52 -5.82 -9.91
C ALA A 139 13.12 -6.70 -11.04
N ILE A 140 13.54 -7.95 -10.72
CA ILE A 140 14.09 -8.88 -11.72
C ILE A 140 13.03 -9.30 -12.76
N ARG A 141 11.77 -9.43 -12.34
CA ARG A 141 10.69 -9.81 -13.26
C ARG A 141 10.33 -8.69 -14.23
N GLU A 142 10.36 -7.46 -13.78
CA GLU A 142 10.11 -6.28 -14.60
C GLU A 142 11.16 -6.14 -15.72
N GLN A 143 12.44 -6.42 -15.42
CA GLN A 143 13.53 -6.40 -16.40
C GLN A 143 13.46 -7.51 -17.46
N ARG A 144 12.60 -8.52 -17.28
CA ARG A 144 12.46 -9.67 -18.19
C ARG A 144 11.23 -9.59 -19.08
N GLN A 145 10.41 -8.56 -18.94
CA GLN A 145 9.28 -8.24 -19.81
C GLN A 145 9.65 -7.16 -20.82
#